data_4d527d712367273b7391bde2f9060df8
#
_entry.id   4d527d712367273b7391bde2f9060df8
#
_cell.length_a   1.000
_cell.length_b   1.000
_cell.length_c   1.000
_cell.angle_alpha   90.00
_cell.angle_beta   90.00
_cell.angle_gamma   90.00
#
_symmetry.space_group_name_H-M   'P 1'
#
loop_
_entity.id
_entity.type
_entity.pdbx_description
1 polymer ?
#
loop_
_entity_poly.entity_id
_entity_poly.type
_entity_poly.pdbx_seq_one_letter_code
_entity_poly.pdbx_strand_id
1 'polypeptide(L)'
;RKAASFYSKEQIETICKPVFGSVQLGECLKQYCGDAEAQIDFCGVCTGICVISNVMIAKAFVPEERVCVIEKACACVTPESHRTAIEAMKTCQVDIQ
;
A
#
# COMPACT_ATOMS: atom_id res chain seq x y z
N ARG A 1 10.24 -6.41 -8.09
CA ARG A 1 11.44 -7.25 -7.97
C ARG A 1 12.68 -6.50 -8.30
N LYS A 2 12.64 -5.77 -9.41
CA LYS A 2 13.82 -4.98 -9.78
C LYS A 2 14.15 -3.95 -8.72
N ALA A 3 13.13 -3.34 -8.12
CA ALA A 3 13.37 -2.36 -7.08
C ALA A 3 14.12 -2.95 -5.89
N ALA A 4 13.92 -4.25 -5.64
CA ALA A 4 14.57 -4.91 -4.51
C ALA A 4 16.09 -4.90 -4.61
N SER A 5 16.64 -4.78 -5.82
CA SER A 5 18.09 -4.78 -5.99
C SER A 5 18.77 -3.56 -5.39
N PHE A 6 18.01 -2.51 -5.05
CA PHE A 6 18.56 -1.29 -4.46
C PHE A 6 18.60 -1.31 -2.94
N TYR A 7 18.15 -2.39 -2.32
CA TYR A 7 18.05 -2.47 -0.87
C TYR A 7 18.78 -3.70 -0.37
N SER A 8 19.26 -3.66 0.86
CA SER A 8 19.84 -4.84 1.49
C SER A 8 18.72 -5.81 1.83
N LYS A 9 19.07 -7.09 2.00
CA LYS A 9 18.08 -8.11 2.34
C LYS A 9 17.36 -7.80 3.64
N GLU A 10 18.05 -7.17 4.58
CA GLU A 10 17.47 -6.83 5.87
C GLU A 10 16.40 -5.76 5.77
N GLN A 11 16.39 -5.02 4.66
CA GLN A 11 15.41 -3.95 4.44
C GLN A 11 14.20 -4.42 3.64
N ILE A 12 14.18 -5.68 3.22
CA ILE A 12 13.10 -6.21 2.39
C ILE A 12 12.43 -7.36 3.11
N GLU A 13 11.13 -7.26 3.21
CA GLU A 13 10.33 -8.32 3.82
C GLU A 13 9.30 -8.80 2.82
N THR A 14 9.18 -10.11 2.68
CA THR A 14 8.23 -10.71 1.75
C THR A 14 7.06 -11.27 2.53
N ILE A 15 5.86 -10.86 2.16
CA ILE A 15 4.63 -11.36 2.77
C ILE A 15 3.82 -12.09 1.70
N CYS A 16 3.56 -13.37 1.93
CA CYS A 16 2.68 -14.14 1.07
C CYS A 16 1.27 -14.02 1.60
N LYS A 17 0.32 -13.80 0.70
CA LYS A 17 -1.06 -13.61 1.12
C LYS A 17 -1.98 -14.51 0.30
N PRO A 18 -3.00 -15.11 0.94
CA PRO A 18 -3.93 -15.99 0.23
C PRO A 18 -5.03 -15.23 -0.51
N VAL A 19 -5.24 -13.96 -0.15
CA VAL A 19 -6.26 -13.12 -0.77
C VAL A 19 -5.65 -11.76 -1.08
N PHE A 20 -6.45 -10.84 -1.58
CA PHE A 20 -5.95 -9.55 -2.07
C PHE A 20 -5.36 -8.69 -0.96
N GLY A 21 -6.02 -8.62 0.20
CA GLY A 21 -5.51 -7.89 1.34
C GLY A 21 -4.76 -8.80 2.29
N SER A 22 -3.86 -8.22 3.08
CA SER A 22 -3.02 -8.98 4.00
C SER A 22 -3.10 -8.42 5.42
N VAL A 23 -3.70 -9.20 6.32
CA VAL A 23 -3.70 -8.85 7.74
C VAL A 23 -2.27 -8.83 8.28
N GLN A 24 -1.43 -9.73 7.78
CA GLN A 24 -0.03 -9.77 8.19
C GLN A 24 0.70 -8.47 7.86
N LEU A 25 0.38 -7.86 6.72
CA LEU A 25 0.93 -6.55 6.40
C LEU A 25 0.55 -5.53 7.45
N GLY A 26 -0.72 -5.52 7.86
CA GLY A 26 -1.18 -4.59 8.89
C GLY A 26 -0.42 -4.76 10.19
N GLU A 27 -0.20 -5.99 10.60
CA GLU A 27 0.56 -6.27 11.82
C GLU A 27 2.00 -5.84 11.70
N CYS A 28 2.62 -6.06 10.55
CA CYS A 28 3.97 -5.60 10.29
C CYS A 28 4.05 -4.08 10.37
N LEU A 29 3.07 -3.39 9.81
CA LEU A 29 3.08 -1.92 9.84
C LEU A 29 2.96 -1.40 11.26
N LYS A 30 2.13 -2.01 12.08
CA LYS A 30 2.05 -1.62 13.50
C LYS A 30 3.39 -1.76 14.18
N GLN A 31 4.10 -2.83 13.87
CA GLN A 31 5.40 -3.09 14.48
C GLN A 31 6.45 -2.08 14.03
N TYR A 32 6.49 -1.77 12.73
CA TYR A 32 7.51 -0.89 12.19
C TYR A 32 7.23 0.59 12.44
N CYS A 33 5.96 0.99 12.41
CA CYS A 33 5.63 2.39 12.63
C CYS A 33 5.76 2.77 14.09
N GLY A 34 5.33 1.88 14.98
CA GLY A 34 5.50 2.10 16.42
C GLY A 34 5.09 3.49 16.85
N ASP A 35 5.99 4.16 17.58
CA ASP A 35 5.76 5.52 18.04
C ASP A 35 6.33 6.58 17.11
N ALA A 36 7.06 6.17 16.08
CA ALA A 36 7.70 7.11 15.17
C ALA A 36 6.72 7.53 14.08
N GLU A 37 6.80 8.79 13.70
CA GLU A 37 6.05 9.24 12.54
C GLU A 37 6.61 8.58 11.30
N ALA A 38 5.72 8.04 10.47
CA ALA A 38 6.13 7.36 9.25
C ALA A 38 5.17 7.71 8.12
N GLN A 39 5.68 7.60 6.91
CA GLN A 39 4.87 7.69 5.72
C GLN A 39 4.94 6.35 5.02
N ILE A 40 3.78 5.82 4.65
CA ILE A 40 3.70 4.53 4.00
C ILE A 40 3.30 4.76 2.56
N ASP A 41 4.18 4.37 1.64
CA ASP A 41 3.94 4.55 0.21
C ASP A 41 3.57 3.21 -0.41
N PHE A 42 2.51 3.21 -1.18
CA PHE A 42 2.03 2.01 -1.87
C PHE A 42 2.21 2.14 -3.37
N CYS A 43 2.61 1.06 -3.99
CA CYS A 43 2.65 0.94 -5.44
C CYS A 43 2.42 -0.51 -5.83
N GLY A 44 2.17 -0.74 -7.11
CA GLY A 44 2.02 -2.09 -7.61
C GLY A 44 0.74 -2.30 -8.40
N VAL A 45 0.30 -3.55 -8.48
CA VAL A 45 -0.87 -3.98 -9.25
C VAL A 45 -1.71 -4.94 -8.43
N CYS A 46 -3.01 -4.93 -8.57
CA CYS A 46 -3.77 -3.93 -9.33
C CYS A 46 -4.26 -2.84 -8.43
N THR A 47 -4.30 -1.62 -8.95
CA THR A 47 -4.72 -0.45 -8.18
C THR A 47 -6.03 -0.68 -7.43
N GLY A 48 -7.00 -1.25 -8.11
CA GLY A 48 -8.35 -1.46 -7.56
C GLY A 48 -8.57 -2.81 -6.91
N ILE A 49 -7.53 -3.59 -6.73
CA ILE A 49 -7.66 -4.93 -6.14
C ILE A 49 -6.69 -5.06 -4.97
N CYS A 50 -5.45 -5.46 -5.25
CA CYS A 50 -4.48 -5.66 -4.17
C CYS A 50 -4.02 -4.36 -3.53
N VAL A 51 -3.82 -3.33 -4.33
CA VAL A 51 -3.32 -2.05 -3.81
C VAL A 51 -4.36 -1.43 -2.87
N ILE A 52 -5.59 -1.23 -3.36
CA ILE A 52 -6.61 -0.59 -2.53
C ILE A 52 -6.94 -1.43 -1.29
N SER A 53 -6.92 -2.76 -1.41
CA SER A 53 -7.19 -3.63 -0.27
C SER A 53 -6.18 -3.42 0.84
N ASN A 54 -4.90 -3.36 0.49
CA ASN A 54 -3.84 -3.20 1.48
C ASN A 54 -3.71 -1.76 1.97
N VAL A 55 -4.06 -0.79 1.14
CA VAL A 55 -4.10 0.61 1.57
C VAL A 55 -5.14 0.76 2.69
N MET A 56 -6.31 0.18 2.52
CA MET A 56 -7.35 0.26 3.55
C MET A 56 -6.94 -0.47 4.82
N ILE A 57 -6.26 -1.60 4.69
CA ILE A 57 -5.73 -2.33 5.83
C ILE A 57 -4.72 -1.46 6.59
N ALA A 58 -3.83 -0.79 5.86
CA ALA A 58 -2.84 0.09 6.49
C ALA A 58 -3.55 1.21 7.27
N LYS A 59 -4.56 1.82 6.68
CA LYS A 59 -5.28 2.89 7.35
C LYS A 59 -6.00 2.40 8.61
N ALA A 60 -6.43 1.15 8.60
CA ALA A 60 -7.10 0.58 9.76
C ALA A 60 -6.13 0.22 10.88
N PHE A 61 -4.96 -0.31 10.53
CA PHE A 61 -3.99 -0.75 11.52
C PHE A 61 -3.16 0.40 12.08
N VAL A 62 -2.82 1.38 11.25
CA VAL A 62 -1.99 2.52 11.68
C VAL A 62 -2.67 3.82 11.24
N PRO A 63 -3.81 4.15 11.88
CA PRO A 63 -4.62 5.29 11.43
C PRO A 63 -3.93 6.65 11.60
N GLU A 64 -2.89 6.73 12.42
CA GLU A 64 -2.17 7.98 12.62
C GLU A 64 -1.13 8.24 11.54
N GLU A 65 -0.77 7.22 10.78
CA GLU A 65 0.30 7.35 9.81
C GLU A 65 -0.22 7.90 8.48
N ARG A 66 0.67 8.56 7.76
CA ARG A 66 0.33 9.08 6.45
C ARG A 66 0.44 7.94 5.42
N VAL A 67 -0.64 7.68 4.71
CA VAL A 67 -0.68 6.64 3.68
C VAL A 67 -0.78 7.30 2.33
N CYS A 68 0.16 6.98 1.44
CA CYS A 68 0.24 7.53 0.10
C CYS A 68 0.21 6.43 -0.93
N VAL A 69 -0.37 6.73 -2.09
CA VAL A 69 -0.30 5.85 -3.25
C VAL A 69 0.47 6.58 -4.33
N ILE A 70 1.49 5.92 -4.86
CA ILE A 70 2.28 6.46 -5.96
C ILE A 70 1.60 6.04 -7.25
N GLU A 71 0.77 6.93 -7.78
CA GLU A 71 -0.11 6.57 -8.89
C GLU A 71 0.67 6.11 -10.12
N LYS A 72 1.79 6.76 -10.40
CA LYS A 72 2.61 6.40 -11.57
C LYS A 72 3.17 4.99 -11.47
N ALA A 73 3.25 4.43 -10.28
CA ALA A 73 3.78 3.09 -10.06
C ALA A 73 2.65 2.08 -9.82
N CYS A 74 1.43 2.42 -10.18
CA CYS A 74 0.28 1.53 -10.07
C CYS A 74 -0.38 1.34 -11.42
N ALA A 75 -1.02 0.18 -11.59
CA ALA A 75 -1.78 -0.11 -12.79
C ALA A 75 -2.91 -1.06 -12.45
N CYS A 76 -3.95 -1.04 -13.26
CA CYS A 76 -5.08 -1.92 -13.05
C CYS A 76 -5.47 -2.56 -14.37
N VAL A 77 -6.53 -3.38 -14.35
CA VAL A 77 -6.97 -4.12 -15.52
C VAL A 77 -7.33 -3.18 -16.67
N THR A 78 -7.99 -2.06 -16.34
CA THR A 78 -8.32 -1.03 -17.33
C THR A 78 -7.96 0.34 -16.75
N PRO A 79 -7.74 1.35 -17.63
CA PRO A 79 -7.52 2.72 -17.13
C PRO A 79 -8.72 3.22 -16.33
N GLU A 80 -9.91 2.78 -16.67
CA GLU A 80 -11.12 3.19 -15.98
C GLU A 80 -11.17 2.64 -14.56
N SER A 81 -10.87 1.35 -14.39
CA SER A 81 -10.87 0.77 -13.06
C SER A 81 -9.75 1.35 -12.19
N HIS A 82 -8.62 1.69 -12.80
CA HIS A 82 -7.55 2.39 -12.09
C HIS A 82 -8.05 3.74 -11.57
N ARG A 83 -8.69 4.52 -12.43
CA ARG A 83 -9.18 5.84 -12.03
C ARG A 83 -10.22 5.76 -10.94
N THR A 84 -11.11 4.77 -11.04
CA THR A 84 -12.14 4.56 -10.03
C THR A 84 -11.51 4.28 -8.67
N ALA A 85 -10.48 3.44 -8.63
CA ALA A 85 -9.80 3.11 -7.38
C ALA A 85 -9.09 4.33 -6.81
N ILE A 86 -8.43 5.12 -7.64
CA ILE A 86 -7.73 6.32 -7.20
C ILE A 86 -8.73 7.30 -6.57
N GLU A 87 -9.89 7.51 -7.21
CA GLU A 87 -10.88 8.42 -6.67
C GLU A 87 -11.47 7.91 -5.35
N ALA A 88 -11.69 6.60 -5.25
CA ALA A 88 -12.17 6.01 -4.01
C ALA A 88 -11.17 6.21 -2.88
N MET A 89 -9.89 6.02 -3.15
CA MET A 89 -8.87 6.20 -2.13
C MET A 89 -8.73 7.66 -1.71
N LYS A 90 -8.87 8.60 -2.65
CA LYS A 90 -8.89 10.02 -2.30
C LYS A 90 -10.04 10.34 -1.34
N THR A 91 -11.20 9.77 -1.58
CA THR A 91 -12.36 9.96 -0.71
C THR A 91 -12.07 9.46 0.70
N CYS A 92 -11.31 8.39 0.81
CA CYS A 92 -10.91 7.84 2.11
C CYS A 92 -9.65 8.51 2.69
N GLN A 93 -9.28 9.67 2.14
CA GLN A 93 -8.19 10.50 2.65
C GLN A 93 -6.83 9.83 2.52
N VAL A 94 -6.65 9.08 1.43
CA VAL A 94 -5.33 8.57 1.04
C VAL A 94 -4.70 9.63 0.15
N ASP A 95 -3.43 9.93 0.40
CA ASP A 95 -2.69 10.87 -0.42
C ASP A 95 -2.28 10.20 -1.72
N ILE A 96 -2.50 10.88 -2.84
CA ILE A 96 -2.12 10.35 -4.15
C ILE A 96 -0.99 11.21 -4.69
N GLN A 97 0.09 10.53 -5.04
CA GLN A 97 1.26 11.21 -5.62
C GLN A 97 1.54 10.78 -7.04
#